data_f24bfc284355c1b20a7a300f3c66fe7c
#
_entry.id   f24bfc284355c1b20a7a300f3c66fe7c
#
_cell.length_a   1.000
_cell.length_b   1.000
_cell.length_c   1.000
_cell.angle_alpha   90.00
_cell.angle_beta   90.00
_cell.angle_gamma   90.00
#
_symmetry.space_group_name_H-M   'P 1'
#
loop_
_entity.id
_entity.type
_entity.pdbx_description
1 polymer ?
#
loop_
_entity_poly.entity_id
_entity_poly.type
_entity_poly.pdbx_seq_one_letter_code
_entity_poly.pdbx_strand_id
1 'polypeptide(L)'
;MVTSDDEKFLRRAIELAVEARAGGNPPFGSLLVGPDGDVLAEERNTSLTDADVTAHPELKLARWAAARLDPATAQGTTMYTSCEPCGMCTGAIERSGLGKVVYALSTEQLGTLKPAGAGPLAVPQEGPALLAEASVPVRGYYAAP
;
A
#
# COMPACT_ATOMS: atom_id res chain seq x y z
N MET A 1 3.25 10.43 -16.37
CA MET A 1 3.75 11.78 -16.01
C MET A 1 2.89 12.35 -14.90
N VAL A 2 3.49 12.87 -13.85
CA VAL A 2 2.79 13.51 -12.74
C VAL A 2 2.30 14.90 -13.18
N THR A 3 1.02 15.17 -12.97
CA THR A 3 0.37 16.43 -13.34
C THR A 3 0.32 17.41 -12.16
N SER A 4 -0.10 18.65 -12.40
CA SER A 4 -0.29 19.62 -11.32
C SER A 4 -1.45 19.22 -10.40
N ASP A 5 -2.49 18.56 -10.92
CA ASP A 5 -3.57 18.02 -10.09
C ASP A 5 -3.08 16.87 -9.21
N ASP A 6 -2.21 16.01 -9.75
CA ASP A 6 -1.55 14.96 -8.98
C ASP A 6 -0.74 15.55 -7.83
N GLU A 7 -0.01 16.63 -8.09
CA GLU A 7 0.80 17.29 -7.05
C GLU A 7 -0.04 17.80 -5.89
N LYS A 8 -1.25 18.28 -6.16
CA LYS A 8 -2.19 18.71 -5.12
C LYS A 8 -2.48 17.57 -4.13
N PHE A 9 -2.79 16.38 -4.66
CA PHE A 9 -3.08 15.21 -3.83
C PHE A 9 -1.81 14.66 -3.17
N LEU A 10 -0.67 14.75 -3.84
CA LEU A 10 0.61 14.37 -3.22
C LEU A 10 0.96 15.28 -2.04
N ARG A 11 0.64 16.57 -2.10
CA ARG A 11 0.81 17.46 -0.95
C ARG A 11 -0.04 17.03 0.23
N ARG A 12 -1.27 16.56 -0.03
CA ARG A 12 -2.10 16.00 1.04
C ARG A 12 -1.49 14.74 1.64
N ALA A 13 -0.95 13.84 0.82
CA ALA A 13 -0.25 12.65 1.31
C ALA A 13 0.95 13.03 2.19
N ILE A 14 1.69 14.07 1.82
CA ILE A 14 2.82 14.58 2.61
C ILE A 14 2.35 15.16 3.94
N GLU A 15 1.22 15.88 3.98
CA GLU A 15 0.62 16.37 5.22
C GLU A 15 0.27 15.21 6.16
N LEU A 16 -0.31 14.15 5.61
CA LEU A 16 -0.62 12.94 6.39
C LEU A 16 0.65 12.27 6.93
N ALA A 17 1.74 12.30 6.17
CA ALA A 17 3.04 11.83 6.63
C ALA A 17 3.58 12.67 7.80
N VAL A 18 3.40 13.98 7.75
CA VAL A 18 3.73 14.88 8.87
C VAL A 18 2.91 14.54 10.11
N GLU A 19 1.62 14.29 9.94
CA GLU A 19 0.73 13.87 11.04
C GLU A 19 1.16 12.53 11.63
N ALA A 20 1.56 11.56 10.80
CA ALA A 20 2.06 10.28 11.28
C ALA A 20 3.29 10.46 12.17
N ARG A 21 4.26 11.25 11.71
CA ARG A 21 5.46 11.56 12.49
C ARG A 21 5.14 12.25 13.81
N ALA A 22 4.26 13.25 13.77
CA ALA A 22 3.83 13.96 14.98
C ALA A 22 3.15 13.01 15.99
N GLY A 23 2.48 11.97 15.52
CA GLY A 23 1.86 10.94 16.35
C GLY A 23 2.82 9.85 16.84
N GLY A 24 4.11 9.94 16.55
CA GLY A 24 5.10 8.97 17.01
C GLY A 24 5.31 7.79 16.05
N ASN A 25 4.91 7.93 14.80
CA ASN A 25 5.00 6.87 13.78
C ASN A 25 5.94 7.22 12.64
N PRO A 26 6.34 6.25 11.82
CA PRO A 26 7.07 6.52 10.58
C PRO A 26 6.32 7.51 9.68
N PRO A 27 7.05 8.39 8.97
CA PRO A 27 6.46 9.54 8.26
C PRO A 27 5.89 9.15 6.89
N PHE A 28 4.77 8.45 6.87
CA PHE A 28 4.14 8.00 5.63
C PHE A 28 2.63 8.26 5.67
N GLY A 29 2.11 8.77 4.57
CA GLY A 29 0.70 9.09 4.40
C GLY A 29 0.22 8.82 2.99
N SER A 30 -1.06 8.49 2.85
CA SER A 30 -1.66 8.14 1.56
C SER A 30 -3.15 8.48 1.55
N LEU A 31 -3.69 8.64 0.34
CA LEU A 31 -5.13 8.83 0.16
C LEU A 31 -5.59 8.18 -1.14
N LEU A 32 -6.88 7.93 -1.23
CA LEU A 32 -7.54 7.44 -2.43
C LEU A 32 -8.41 8.54 -3.03
N VAL A 33 -8.28 8.74 -4.33
CA VAL A 33 -9.09 9.69 -5.09
C VAL A 33 -9.87 8.92 -6.14
N GLY A 34 -11.18 9.02 -6.08
CA GLY A 34 -12.09 8.32 -6.97
C GLY A 34 -12.14 8.89 -8.38
N PRO A 35 -12.91 8.23 -9.28
CA PRO A 35 -13.01 8.64 -10.69
C PRO A 35 -13.50 10.08 -10.89
N ASP A 36 -14.29 10.59 -9.95
CA ASP A 36 -14.84 11.94 -10.03
C ASP A 36 -13.93 13.01 -9.40
N GLY A 37 -12.76 12.64 -8.93
CA GLY A 37 -11.81 13.56 -8.29
C GLY A 37 -12.04 13.77 -6.81
N ASP A 38 -12.97 13.03 -6.19
CA ASP A 38 -13.25 13.12 -4.76
C ASP A 38 -12.31 12.25 -3.95
N VAL A 39 -11.87 12.77 -2.80
CA VAL A 39 -11.10 11.98 -1.82
C VAL A 39 -12.05 10.98 -1.15
N LEU A 40 -11.78 9.70 -1.32
CA LEU A 40 -12.61 8.62 -0.77
C LEU A 40 -12.18 8.20 0.62
N ALA A 41 -10.88 8.20 0.89
CA ALA A 41 -10.32 7.80 2.17
C ALA A 41 -8.90 8.33 2.30
N GLU A 42 -8.48 8.55 3.54
CA GLU A 42 -7.13 9.00 3.89
C GLU A 42 -6.58 8.11 5.00
N GLU A 43 -5.29 7.84 4.99
CA GLU A 43 -4.62 7.07 6.03
C GLU A 43 -3.19 7.55 6.25
N ARG A 44 -2.69 7.26 7.44
CA ARG A 44 -1.30 7.48 7.82
C ARG A 44 -0.73 6.24 8.49
N ASN A 45 0.58 6.15 8.54
CA ASN A 45 1.25 5.06 9.23
C ASN A 45 0.96 5.13 10.74
N THR A 46 0.58 3.99 11.32
CA THR A 46 0.36 3.81 12.76
C THR A 46 1.06 2.56 13.28
N SER A 47 2.10 2.10 12.58
CA SER A 47 2.76 0.81 12.89
C SER A 47 3.35 0.73 14.28
N LEU A 48 3.89 1.83 14.82
CA LEU A 48 4.46 1.85 16.16
C LEU A 48 3.38 1.98 17.24
N THR A 49 2.45 2.91 17.08
CA THR A 49 1.39 3.13 18.09
C THR A 49 0.38 2.01 18.14
N ASP A 50 0.14 1.31 17.04
CA ASP A 50 -0.74 0.14 16.98
C ASP A 50 0.00 -1.18 17.24
N ALA A 51 1.33 -1.15 17.37
CA ALA A 51 2.17 -2.35 17.44
C ALA A 51 1.83 -3.35 16.32
N ASP A 52 1.68 -2.84 15.11
CA ASP A 52 1.26 -3.60 13.93
C ASP A 52 2.17 -3.27 12.75
N VAL A 53 3.06 -4.21 12.38
CA VAL A 53 4.01 -4.02 11.27
C VAL A 53 3.32 -3.83 9.92
N THR A 54 2.04 -4.17 9.82
CA THR A 54 1.25 -4.00 8.58
C THR A 54 0.48 -2.68 8.54
N ALA A 55 0.51 -1.88 9.59
CA ALA A 55 -0.25 -0.63 9.68
C ALA A 55 0.36 0.51 8.85
N HIS A 56 0.67 0.21 7.60
CA HIS A 56 1.08 1.16 6.57
C HIS A 56 -0.16 1.79 5.92
N PRO A 57 -0.14 3.07 5.57
CA PRO A 57 -1.30 3.73 4.99
C PRO A 57 -1.76 3.08 3.69
N GLU A 58 -0.83 2.68 2.82
CA GLU A 58 -1.16 2.06 1.54
C GLU A 58 -1.87 0.72 1.73
N LEU A 59 -1.40 -0.11 2.67
CA LEU A 59 -2.00 -1.42 2.95
C LEU A 59 -3.41 -1.26 3.53
N LYS A 60 -3.59 -0.32 4.44
CA LYS A 60 -4.91 -0.02 5.01
C LYS A 60 -5.90 0.41 3.93
N LEU A 61 -5.46 1.28 3.02
CA LEU A 61 -6.31 1.78 1.92
C LEU A 61 -6.59 0.70 0.89
N ALA A 62 -5.62 -0.17 0.59
CA ALA A 62 -5.83 -1.30 -0.32
C ALA A 62 -6.89 -2.25 0.24
N ARG A 63 -6.83 -2.58 1.52
CA ARG A 63 -7.85 -3.39 2.22
C ARG A 63 -9.22 -2.72 2.19
N TRP A 64 -9.26 -1.42 2.48
CA TRP A 64 -10.49 -0.65 2.46
C TRP A 64 -11.13 -0.66 1.07
N ALA A 65 -10.35 -0.41 0.03
CA ALA A 65 -10.81 -0.40 -1.36
C ALA A 65 -11.36 -1.76 -1.79
N ALA A 66 -10.62 -2.83 -1.51
CA ALA A 66 -11.03 -4.19 -1.84
C ALA A 66 -12.36 -4.58 -1.19
N ALA A 67 -12.61 -4.09 0.02
CA ALA A 67 -13.83 -4.43 0.77
C ALA A 67 -15.03 -3.55 0.39
N ARG A 68 -14.80 -2.32 -0.10
CA ARG A 68 -15.86 -1.30 -0.21
C ARG A 68 -16.14 -0.80 -1.61
N LEU A 69 -15.18 -0.84 -2.52
CA LEU A 69 -15.38 -0.31 -3.86
C LEU A 69 -15.80 -1.43 -4.82
N ASP A 70 -16.75 -1.13 -5.70
CA ASP A 70 -17.03 -2.02 -6.82
C ASP A 70 -15.86 -2.00 -7.82
N PRO A 71 -15.74 -3.03 -8.69
CA PRO A 71 -14.59 -3.13 -9.60
C PRO A 71 -14.38 -1.93 -10.51
N ALA A 72 -15.44 -1.34 -11.03
CA ALA A 72 -15.34 -0.20 -11.93
C ALA A 72 -14.85 1.05 -11.19
N THR A 73 -15.38 1.31 -10.00
CA THR A 73 -14.95 2.43 -9.16
C THR A 73 -13.50 2.24 -8.71
N ALA A 74 -13.12 1.04 -8.28
CA ALA A 74 -11.74 0.74 -7.87
C ALA A 74 -10.76 0.98 -9.00
N GLN A 75 -11.07 0.50 -10.22
CA GLN A 75 -10.22 0.68 -11.39
C GLN A 75 -10.05 2.16 -11.76
N GLY A 76 -11.04 2.99 -11.52
CA GLY A 76 -10.99 4.43 -11.72
C GLY A 76 -10.39 5.22 -10.56
N THR A 77 -9.98 4.55 -9.48
CA THR A 77 -9.45 5.18 -8.27
C THR A 77 -7.92 5.17 -8.27
N THR A 78 -7.34 6.32 -7.92
CA THR A 78 -5.90 6.50 -7.80
C THR A 78 -5.50 6.59 -6.33
N MET A 79 -4.45 5.87 -5.95
CA MET A 79 -3.79 6.04 -4.66
C MET A 79 -2.66 7.04 -4.79
N TYR A 80 -2.71 8.10 -3.98
CA TYR A 80 -1.61 9.04 -3.84
C TYR A 80 -0.89 8.75 -2.54
N THR A 81 0.43 8.62 -2.60
CA THR A 81 1.22 8.27 -1.42
C THR A 81 2.48 9.12 -1.35
N SER A 82 2.90 9.47 -0.12
CA SER A 82 4.07 10.30 0.11
C SER A 82 5.37 9.65 -0.34
N CYS A 83 5.43 8.31 -0.28
CA CYS A 83 6.57 7.53 -0.76
C CYS A 83 6.09 6.34 -1.59
N GLU A 84 6.93 5.90 -2.51
CA GLU A 84 6.68 4.70 -3.31
C GLU A 84 6.36 3.52 -2.39
N PRO A 85 5.27 2.76 -2.66
CA PRO A 85 4.88 1.64 -1.80
C PRO A 85 5.98 0.59 -1.66
N CYS A 86 6.16 0.07 -0.45
CA CYS A 86 7.06 -1.06 -0.20
C CYS A 86 6.50 -2.36 -0.81
N GLY A 87 7.28 -3.43 -0.80
CA GLY A 87 6.87 -4.72 -1.37
C GLY A 87 5.60 -5.29 -0.76
N MET A 88 5.41 -5.15 0.55
CA MET A 88 4.21 -5.60 1.25
C MET A 88 2.97 -4.84 0.75
N CYS A 89 3.06 -3.52 0.67
CA CYS A 89 1.95 -2.68 0.22
C CYS A 89 1.67 -2.86 -1.27
N THR A 90 2.69 -2.98 -2.10
CA THR A 90 2.55 -3.25 -3.53
C THR A 90 1.75 -4.54 -3.76
N GLY A 91 2.06 -5.61 -3.02
CA GLY A 91 1.33 -6.85 -3.09
C GLY A 91 -0.16 -6.71 -2.73
N ALA A 92 -0.47 -5.89 -1.73
CA ALA A 92 -1.85 -5.60 -1.34
C ALA A 92 -2.57 -4.77 -2.41
N ILE A 93 -1.91 -3.73 -2.94
CA ILE A 93 -2.46 -2.86 -3.99
C ILE A 93 -2.79 -3.67 -5.25
N GLU A 94 -1.91 -4.57 -5.67
CA GLU A 94 -2.13 -5.43 -6.83
C GLU A 94 -3.37 -6.31 -6.71
N ARG A 95 -3.80 -6.60 -5.49
CA ARG A 95 -4.98 -7.44 -5.20
C ARG A 95 -6.24 -6.63 -4.88
N SER A 96 -6.11 -5.30 -4.80
CA SER A 96 -7.19 -4.43 -4.32
C SER A 96 -8.20 -4.02 -5.38
N GLY A 97 -7.83 -4.11 -6.65
CA GLY A 97 -8.64 -3.59 -7.76
C GLY A 97 -8.34 -2.13 -8.12
N LEU A 98 -7.51 -1.43 -7.34
CA LEU A 98 -7.15 -0.03 -7.63
C LEU A 98 -6.46 0.10 -8.99
N GLY A 99 -6.70 1.22 -9.66
CA GLY A 99 -6.25 1.41 -11.04
C GLY A 99 -4.88 2.06 -11.19
N LYS A 100 -4.41 2.82 -10.19
CA LYS A 100 -3.19 3.59 -10.33
C LYS A 100 -2.61 4.00 -8.99
N VAL A 101 -1.28 4.11 -8.94
CA VAL A 101 -0.56 4.70 -7.80
C VAL A 101 0.30 5.86 -8.32
N VAL A 102 0.26 6.97 -7.62
CA VAL A 102 1.15 8.11 -7.84
C VAL A 102 1.87 8.41 -6.53
N TYR A 103 3.18 8.56 -6.56
CA TYR A 103 3.98 8.77 -5.36
C TYR A 103 4.91 9.98 -5.50
N ALA A 104 5.27 10.58 -4.38
CA ALA A 104 6.15 11.74 -4.36
C ALA A 104 7.62 11.34 -4.28
N LEU A 105 7.99 10.53 -3.29
CA LEU A 105 9.38 10.13 -3.03
C LEU A 105 9.59 8.69 -3.47
N SER A 106 10.57 8.43 -4.34
CA SER A 106 10.88 7.06 -4.78
C SER A 106 11.55 6.25 -3.67
N THR A 107 11.53 4.93 -3.81
CA THR A 107 12.24 4.01 -2.91
C THR A 107 13.74 4.34 -2.87
N GLU A 108 14.34 4.63 -4.02
CA GLU A 108 15.75 5.00 -4.11
C GLU A 108 16.02 6.31 -3.35
N GLN A 109 15.21 7.33 -3.57
CA GLN A 109 15.35 8.60 -2.86
C GLN A 109 15.16 8.44 -1.36
N LEU A 110 14.16 7.67 -0.94
CA LEU A 110 13.92 7.37 0.47
C LEU A 110 15.14 6.69 1.10
N GLY A 111 15.76 5.77 0.36
CA GLY A 111 16.96 5.06 0.81
C GLY A 111 18.12 5.98 1.16
N THR A 112 18.26 7.12 0.47
CA THR A 112 19.31 8.12 0.74
C THR A 112 19.06 8.88 2.05
N LEU A 113 17.82 8.90 2.53
CA LEU A 113 17.41 9.64 3.74
C LEU A 113 17.37 8.74 4.98
N LYS A 114 17.39 7.43 4.81
CA LYS A 114 17.39 6.47 5.91
C LYS A 114 18.81 6.19 6.39
N PRO A 115 18.98 5.87 7.70
CA PRO A 115 20.27 5.37 8.18
C PRO A 115 20.60 4.02 7.53
N ALA A 116 21.90 3.73 7.39
CA ALA A 116 22.36 2.46 6.85
C ALA A 116 21.78 1.29 7.65
N GLY A 117 21.29 0.26 6.95
CA GLY A 117 20.72 -0.92 7.57
C GLY A 117 19.27 -0.77 8.04
N ALA A 118 18.64 0.41 7.87
CA ALA A 118 17.22 0.57 8.15
C ALA A 118 16.39 -0.09 7.06
N GLY A 119 15.38 -0.84 7.45
CA GLY A 119 14.45 -1.49 6.53
C GLY A 119 14.15 -2.94 6.92
N PRO A 120 13.32 -3.62 6.13
CA PRO A 120 12.95 -5.00 6.43
C PRO A 120 14.16 -5.93 6.27
N LEU A 121 14.20 -6.97 7.09
CA LEU A 121 15.21 -8.00 7.04
C LEU A 121 14.76 -9.16 6.15
N ALA A 122 15.70 -9.74 5.41
CA ALA A 122 15.42 -10.96 4.66
C ALA A 122 15.22 -12.13 5.63
N VAL A 123 14.15 -12.91 5.38
CA VAL A 123 13.85 -14.11 6.15
C VAL A 123 14.05 -15.32 5.25
N PRO A 124 14.96 -16.28 5.58
CA PRO A 124 15.14 -17.47 4.79
C PRO A 124 13.83 -18.28 4.71
N GLN A 125 13.60 -18.87 3.53
CA GLN A 125 12.44 -19.74 3.30
C GLN A 125 12.94 -21.04 2.69
N GLU A 126 12.43 -22.17 3.15
CA GLU A 126 12.78 -23.49 2.65
C GLU A 126 11.57 -24.19 2.07
N GLY A 127 11.76 -24.94 1.02
CA GLY A 127 10.75 -25.70 0.27
C GLY A 127 11.23 -25.88 -1.18
N PRO A 128 10.46 -26.61 -2.02
CA PRO A 128 9.15 -27.18 -1.77
C PRO A 128 9.19 -28.57 -1.12
N ALA A 129 8.05 -29.03 -0.60
CA ALA A 129 7.86 -30.37 -0.08
C ALA A 129 6.37 -30.75 -0.15
N LEU A 130 6.08 -32.07 -0.11
CA LEU A 130 4.73 -32.62 -0.03
C LEU A 130 3.80 -32.17 -1.17
N LEU A 131 4.31 -32.11 -2.38
CA LEU A 131 3.56 -31.62 -3.54
C LEU A 131 2.18 -32.29 -3.69
N ALA A 132 2.14 -33.61 -3.62
CA ALA A 132 0.88 -34.35 -3.80
C ALA A 132 -0.18 -33.98 -2.75
N GLU A 133 0.22 -33.95 -1.49
CA GLU A 133 -0.68 -33.64 -0.37
C GLU A 133 -1.11 -32.18 -0.40
N ALA A 134 -0.16 -31.27 -0.59
CA ALA A 134 -0.42 -29.83 -0.62
C ALA A 134 -1.27 -29.39 -1.81
N SER A 135 -1.24 -30.15 -2.91
CA SER A 135 -2.02 -29.84 -4.11
C SER A 135 -3.52 -30.15 -3.95
N VAL A 136 -3.89 -31.07 -3.06
CA VAL A 136 -5.29 -31.54 -2.93
C VAL A 136 -6.27 -30.39 -2.63
N PRO A 137 -6.09 -29.58 -1.57
CA PRO A 137 -7.03 -28.48 -1.29
C PRO A 137 -6.98 -27.40 -2.36
N VAL A 138 -5.82 -27.14 -2.95
CA VAL A 138 -5.66 -26.12 -4.00
C VAL A 138 -6.41 -26.51 -5.27
N ARG A 139 -6.24 -27.76 -5.72
CA ARG A 139 -6.96 -28.26 -6.89
C ARG A 139 -8.47 -28.27 -6.65
N GLY A 140 -8.90 -28.67 -5.47
CA GLY A 140 -10.32 -28.68 -5.11
C GLY A 140 -10.95 -27.30 -5.21
N TYR A 141 -10.23 -26.29 -4.83
CA TYR A 141 -10.68 -24.91 -4.91
C TYR A 141 -10.75 -24.39 -6.36
N TYR A 142 -9.69 -24.60 -7.15
CA TYR A 142 -9.61 -24.06 -8.52
C TYR A 142 -10.29 -24.93 -9.59
N ALA A 143 -10.59 -26.18 -9.29
CA ALA A 143 -11.28 -27.07 -10.23
C ALA A 143 -12.79 -26.90 -10.23
N ALA A 144 -13.38 -26.17 -9.29
CA ALA A 144 -14.81 -25.94 -9.22
C ALA A 144 -15.29 -25.15 -10.45
N PRO A 145 -16.45 -25.52 -11.08
CA PRO A 145 -17.02 -24.77 -12.19
C PRO A 145 -17.53 -23.40 -11.74
#